data_86710f93877bdf0c1ce83d266e6b1fc2
#
_entry.id   86710f93877bdf0c1ce83d266e6b1fc2
#
_cell.length_a   1.000
_cell.length_b   1.000
_cell.length_c   1.000
_cell.angle_alpha   90.00
_cell.angle_beta   90.00
_cell.angle_gamma   90.00
#
_symmetry.space_group_name_H-M   'P 1'
#
loop_
_entity.id
_entity.type
_entity.pdbx_description
1 polymer ?
#
loop_
_entity_poly.entity_id
_entity_poly.type
_entity_poly.pdbx_seq_one_letter_code
_entity_poly.pdbx_strand_id
1 'polypeptide(L)'
;MREIEIEFKNLLKKDQYDALYEKYNLSNSEEIINKNFYYDDADESFKKIGAALRIRYTNKKTEMTLKIKGETQNVEINVPLDERYPKEPTVLPILPNEIIAELERMNVKIKTPMLIQKIETLRHEVALEDGLLVLDKTTFINDIVDYELEFETRDYEIGLVTFEKLLGGNNINKNPAKPKIARAVEYSKQ
;
A
#
# COMPACT_ATOMS: atom_id res chain seq x y z
N MET A 1 -10.86 7.86 8.90
CA MET A 1 -9.90 8.50 9.84
C MET A 1 -8.76 9.10 9.02
N ARG A 2 -8.17 10.24 9.43
CA ARG A 2 -7.00 10.85 8.76
C ARG A 2 -5.77 10.51 9.57
N GLU A 3 -4.78 9.87 8.94
CA GLU A 3 -3.59 9.35 9.60
C GLU A 3 -2.34 9.84 8.88
N ILE A 4 -1.24 9.91 9.62
CA ILE A 4 0.11 10.15 9.08
C ILE A 4 0.83 8.81 9.10
N GLU A 5 1.37 8.42 7.96
CA GLU A 5 2.11 7.18 7.80
C GLU A 5 3.56 7.49 7.42
N ILE A 6 4.48 6.94 8.19
CA ILE A 6 5.91 6.95 7.89
C ILE A 6 6.31 5.51 7.58
N GLU A 7 6.70 5.26 6.34
CA GLU A 7 7.05 3.94 5.87
C GLU A 7 8.34 3.95 5.05
N PHE A 8 9.18 2.95 5.26
CA PHE A 8 10.35 2.66 4.46
C PHE A 8 10.12 1.37 3.68
N LYS A 9 10.56 1.31 2.42
CA LYS A 9 10.28 0.18 1.53
C LYS A 9 11.49 -0.23 0.72
N ASN A 10 11.67 -1.55 0.59
CA ASN A 10 12.71 -2.12 -0.25
C ASN A 10 12.17 -3.34 -1.01
N LEU A 11 12.40 -3.39 -2.32
CA LEU A 11 12.15 -4.62 -3.07
C LEU A 11 13.16 -5.69 -2.68
N LEU A 12 12.66 -6.92 -2.61
CA LEU A 12 13.43 -8.10 -2.27
C LEU A 12 13.52 -9.04 -3.45
N LYS A 13 14.60 -9.82 -3.50
CA LYS A 13 14.63 -11.08 -4.25
C LYS A 13 13.85 -12.14 -3.48
N LYS A 14 13.42 -13.20 -4.19
CA LYS A 14 12.68 -14.29 -3.54
C LYS A 14 13.45 -14.95 -2.39
N ASP A 15 14.74 -15.20 -2.59
CA ASP A 15 15.60 -15.80 -1.57
C ASP A 15 15.74 -14.93 -0.31
N GLN A 16 15.76 -13.60 -0.47
CA GLN A 16 15.78 -12.65 0.64
C GLN A 16 14.43 -12.63 1.38
N TYR A 17 13.31 -12.71 0.64
CA TYR A 17 11.98 -12.84 1.21
C TYR A 17 11.86 -14.13 2.04
N ASP A 18 12.26 -15.27 1.47
CA ASP A 18 12.23 -16.57 2.13
C ASP A 18 13.08 -16.56 3.41
N ALA A 19 14.28 -15.97 3.37
CA ALA A 19 15.15 -15.85 4.54
C ALA A 19 14.54 -15.01 5.68
N LEU A 20 13.86 -13.90 5.34
CA LEU A 20 13.15 -13.09 6.34
C LEU A 20 11.92 -13.83 6.87
N TYR A 21 11.18 -14.53 6.02
CA TYR A 21 10.03 -15.34 6.40
C TYR A 21 10.39 -16.38 7.46
N GLU A 22 11.48 -17.11 7.24
CA GLU A 22 12.01 -18.09 8.21
C GLU A 22 12.54 -17.42 9.49
N LYS A 23 13.34 -16.35 9.33
CA LYS A 23 13.95 -15.63 10.47
C LYS A 23 12.92 -15.14 11.47
N TYR A 24 11.79 -14.62 10.98
CA TYR A 24 10.70 -14.10 11.83
C TYR A 24 9.64 -15.15 12.14
N ASN A 25 9.86 -16.43 11.76
CA ASN A 25 8.93 -17.54 12.00
C ASN A 25 7.50 -17.24 11.54
N LEU A 26 7.37 -16.66 10.34
CA LEU A 26 6.11 -16.15 9.81
C LEU A 26 5.12 -17.25 9.42
N SER A 27 5.55 -18.51 9.32
CA SER A 27 4.66 -19.67 9.16
C SER A 27 3.62 -19.81 10.28
N ASN A 28 3.90 -19.22 11.45
CA ASN A 28 2.99 -19.22 12.61
C ASN A 28 2.25 -17.88 12.78
N SER A 29 2.51 -16.90 11.93
CA SER A 29 1.81 -15.62 11.96
C SER A 29 0.50 -15.65 11.16
N GLU A 30 -0.40 -14.72 11.44
CA GLU A 30 -1.61 -14.53 10.64
C GLU A 30 -1.24 -14.08 9.23
N GLU A 31 -1.76 -14.76 8.22
CA GLU A 31 -1.71 -14.31 6.82
C GLU A 31 -2.82 -13.30 6.55
N ILE A 32 -2.44 -12.12 6.07
CA ILE A 32 -3.38 -11.07 5.70
C ILE A 32 -3.43 -11.00 4.18
N ILE A 33 -4.55 -11.40 3.58
CA ILE A 33 -4.77 -11.26 2.14
C ILE A 33 -5.44 -9.91 1.88
N ASN A 34 -4.72 -9.04 1.20
CA ASN A 34 -5.18 -7.72 0.77
C ASN A 34 -5.52 -7.73 -0.72
N LYS A 35 -6.81 -7.67 -1.07
CA LYS A 35 -7.25 -7.42 -2.45
C LYS A 35 -7.45 -5.92 -2.64
N ASN A 36 -6.57 -5.29 -3.38
CA ASN A 36 -6.57 -3.85 -3.60
C ASN A 36 -7.07 -3.52 -5.00
N PHE A 37 -8.10 -2.70 -5.07
CA PHE A 37 -8.70 -2.19 -6.29
C PHE A 37 -8.38 -0.71 -6.37
N TYR A 38 -7.58 -0.30 -7.35
CA TYR A 38 -7.14 1.09 -7.52
C TYR A 38 -7.97 1.80 -8.56
N TYR A 39 -8.26 3.07 -8.29
CA TYR A 39 -9.13 3.91 -9.09
C TYR A 39 -8.46 5.23 -9.45
N ASP A 40 -8.71 5.69 -10.66
CA ASP A 40 -8.40 7.05 -11.09
C ASP A 40 -9.46 7.49 -12.09
N ASP A 41 -9.55 8.78 -12.36
CA ASP A 41 -10.42 9.29 -13.42
C ASP A 41 -9.70 9.31 -14.78
N ALA A 42 -10.45 9.65 -15.84
CA ALA A 42 -9.92 9.70 -17.20
C ALA A 42 -8.79 10.74 -17.40
N ASP A 43 -8.67 11.69 -16.47
CA ASP A 43 -7.64 12.72 -16.50
C ASP A 43 -6.41 12.33 -15.65
N GLU A 44 -6.37 11.13 -15.05
CA GLU A 44 -5.34 10.68 -14.09
C GLU A 44 -5.17 11.68 -12.93
N SER A 45 -6.27 12.18 -12.37
CA SER A 45 -6.26 13.28 -11.41
C SER A 45 -5.57 12.89 -10.11
N PHE A 46 -5.78 11.68 -9.58
CA PHE A 46 -5.09 11.21 -8.38
C PHE A 46 -3.60 11.05 -8.63
N LYS A 47 -3.20 10.44 -9.75
CA LYS A 47 -1.80 10.28 -10.12
C LYS A 47 -1.07 11.63 -10.26
N LYS A 48 -1.71 12.64 -10.86
CA LYS A 48 -1.14 13.99 -11.04
C LYS A 48 -0.80 14.70 -9.74
N ILE A 49 -1.57 14.44 -8.68
CA ILE A 49 -1.33 15.01 -7.35
C ILE A 49 -0.47 14.10 -6.45
N GLY A 50 0.10 13.03 -7.01
CA GLY A 50 0.88 12.06 -6.24
C GLY A 50 0.04 11.25 -5.25
N ALA A 51 -1.26 11.09 -5.51
CA ALA A 51 -2.16 10.32 -4.67
C ALA A 51 -2.55 8.98 -5.32
N ALA A 52 -3.11 8.09 -4.51
CA ALA A 52 -3.74 6.85 -4.93
C ALA A 52 -5.05 6.65 -4.18
N LEU A 53 -6.12 6.36 -4.92
CA LEU A 53 -7.40 5.96 -4.37
C LEU A 53 -7.58 4.45 -4.54
N ARG A 54 -7.88 3.76 -3.44
CA ARG A 54 -8.12 2.30 -3.48
C ARG A 54 -9.30 1.88 -2.63
N ILE A 55 -9.94 0.77 -3.01
CA ILE A 55 -10.73 -0.05 -2.11
C ILE A 55 -9.92 -1.29 -1.78
N ARG A 56 -9.78 -1.59 -0.48
CA ARG A 56 -9.12 -2.78 0.02
C ARG A 56 -10.16 -3.71 0.63
N TYR A 57 -10.15 -4.95 0.18
CA TYR A 57 -10.90 -6.04 0.77
C TYR A 57 -9.95 -6.96 1.53
N THR A 58 -10.28 -7.23 2.78
CA THR A 58 -9.61 -8.24 3.60
C THR A 58 -10.64 -9.21 4.14
N ASN A 59 -10.20 -10.26 4.82
CA ASN A 59 -11.10 -11.15 5.57
C ASN A 59 -11.81 -10.47 6.75
N LYS A 60 -11.34 -9.30 7.19
CA LYS A 60 -11.84 -8.59 8.38
C LYS A 60 -12.67 -7.36 8.04
N LYS A 61 -12.32 -6.64 6.97
CA LYS A 61 -12.94 -5.35 6.64
C LYS A 61 -12.84 -5.02 5.16
N THR A 62 -13.71 -4.11 4.75
CA THR A 62 -13.59 -3.40 3.48
C THR A 62 -13.41 -1.93 3.78
N GLU A 63 -12.43 -1.29 3.16
CA GLU A 63 -12.20 0.14 3.37
C GLU A 63 -11.77 0.85 2.07
N MET A 64 -12.15 2.11 1.94
CA MET A 64 -11.63 3.01 0.91
C MET A 64 -10.53 3.86 1.52
N THR A 65 -9.40 3.93 0.84
CA THR A 65 -8.24 4.73 1.26
C THR A 65 -7.86 5.71 0.18
N LEU A 66 -7.72 6.99 0.55
CA LEU A 66 -6.98 7.97 -0.23
C LEU A 66 -5.61 8.14 0.44
N LYS A 67 -4.54 7.72 -0.25
CA LYS A 67 -3.15 7.91 0.17
C LYS A 67 -2.50 9.01 -0.65
N ILE A 68 -1.99 10.04 0.02
CA ILE A 68 -1.34 11.20 -0.59
C ILE A 68 0.14 11.14 -0.22
N LYS A 69 0.98 11.08 -1.23
CA LYS A 69 2.44 10.99 -1.03
C LYS A 69 2.99 12.33 -0.53
N GLY A 70 3.78 12.28 0.54
CA GLY A 70 4.63 13.38 1.00
C GLY A 70 6.12 13.07 0.80
N GLU A 71 6.99 13.95 1.28
CA GLU A 71 8.44 13.77 1.17
C GLU A 71 8.96 12.72 2.16
N THR A 72 8.59 12.84 3.43
CA THR A 72 9.03 11.94 4.51
C THR A 72 7.90 11.14 5.13
N GLN A 73 6.66 11.54 4.89
CA GLN A 73 5.47 10.92 5.44
C GLN A 73 4.30 11.04 4.47
N ASN A 74 3.42 10.05 4.46
CA ASN A 74 2.20 10.07 3.67
C ASN A 74 1.01 10.50 4.53
N VAL A 75 -0.02 11.01 3.88
CA VAL A 75 -1.33 11.23 4.50
C VAL A 75 -2.27 10.16 3.98
N GLU A 76 -2.92 9.43 4.87
CA GLU A 76 -3.96 8.48 4.53
C GLU A 76 -5.30 8.90 5.13
N ILE A 77 -6.34 8.84 4.31
CA ILE A 77 -7.73 8.96 4.72
C ILE A 77 -8.38 7.60 4.55
N ASN A 78 -8.57 6.89 5.66
CA ASN A 78 -9.14 5.55 5.71
C ASN A 78 -10.61 5.63 6.12
N VAL A 79 -11.51 5.11 5.27
CA VAL A 79 -12.96 5.11 5.48
C VAL A 79 -13.49 3.68 5.35
N PRO A 80 -14.00 3.10 6.45
CA PRO A 80 -14.67 1.81 6.38
C PRO A 80 -15.88 1.87 5.45
N LEU A 81 -16.04 0.84 4.61
CA LEU A 81 -17.20 0.68 3.74
C LEU A 81 -18.13 -0.39 4.32
N ASP A 82 -19.41 -0.10 4.36
CA ASP A 82 -20.44 -1.05 4.81
C ASP A 82 -20.94 -1.94 3.66
N GLU A 83 -21.80 -2.93 3.99
CA GLU A 83 -22.32 -3.90 3.04
C GLU A 83 -23.16 -3.29 1.90
N ARG A 84 -23.62 -2.05 2.06
CA ARG A 84 -24.41 -1.33 1.05
C ARG A 84 -23.54 -0.76 -0.05
N TYR A 85 -22.23 -0.61 0.21
CA TYR A 85 -21.32 -0.17 -0.85
C TYR A 85 -21.13 -1.29 -1.89
N PRO A 86 -21.20 -1.00 -3.20
CA PRO A 86 -21.06 -2.02 -4.23
C PRO A 86 -19.78 -2.83 -4.08
N LYS A 87 -19.88 -4.15 -4.26
CA LYS A 87 -18.69 -5.02 -4.24
C LYS A 87 -17.95 -4.89 -5.56
N GLU A 88 -16.63 -4.67 -5.47
CA GLU A 88 -15.70 -4.61 -6.60
C GLU A 88 -16.19 -3.72 -7.77
N PRO A 89 -16.64 -2.48 -7.53
CA PRO A 89 -17.20 -1.65 -8.57
C PRO A 89 -16.14 -1.32 -9.63
N THR A 90 -16.53 -1.34 -10.91
CA THR A 90 -15.65 -0.87 -12.00
C THR A 90 -15.66 0.64 -12.13
N VAL A 91 -16.73 1.28 -11.64
CA VAL A 91 -16.90 2.74 -11.55
C VAL A 91 -17.34 3.05 -10.13
N LEU A 92 -16.70 4.01 -9.48
CA LEU A 92 -17.10 4.41 -8.13
C LEU A 92 -18.38 5.26 -8.20
N PRO A 93 -19.48 4.81 -7.57
CA PRO A 93 -20.76 5.54 -7.64
C PRO A 93 -20.73 6.82 -6.81
N ILE A 94 -20.01 6.78 -5.68
CA ILE A 94 -19.89 7.90 -4.73
C ILE A 94 -18.60 7.73 -3.92
N LEU A 95 -17.97 8.85 -3.59
CA LEU A 95 -16.86 8.89 -2.64
C LEU A 95 -17.37 9.22 -1.23
N PRO A 96 -16.77 8.63 -0.19
CA PRO A 96 -17.02 9.04 1.19
C PRO A 96 -16.74 10.52 1.44
N ASN A 97 -17.53 11.14 2.32
CA ASN A 97 -17.43 12.58 2.62
C ASN A 97 -16.03 12.97 3.12
N GLU A 98 -15.35 12.10 3.86
CA GLU A 98 -14.00 12.35 4.38
C GLU A 98 -12.97 12.46 3.24
N ILE A 99 -13.12 11.67 2.18
CA ILE A 99 -12.28 11.74 0.99
C ILE A 99 -12.61 13.00 0.18
N ILE A 100 -13.90 13.30 0.01
CA ILE A 100 -14.35 14.53 -0.67
C ILE A 100 -13.78 15.76 0.05
N ALA A 101 -13.90 15.84 1.38
CA ALA A 101 -13.39 16.94 2.16
C ALA A 101 -11.87 17.14 2.02
N GLU A 102 -11.10 16.04 1.93
CA GLU A 102 -9.65 16.15 1.73
C GLU A 102 -9.31 16.64 0.32
N LEU A 103 -10.03 16.18 -0.72
CA LEU A 103 -9.85 16.66 -2.08
C LEU A 103 -10.22 18.16 -2.21
N GLU A 104 -11.30 18.60 -1.55
CA GLU A 104 -11.68 20.01 -1.49
C GLU A 104 -10.62 20.86 -0.78
N ARG A 105 -10.07 20.37 0.35
CA ARG A 105 -8.97 21.03 1.08
C ARG A 105 -7.73 21.21 0.21
N MET A 106 -7.48 20.27 -0.71
CA MET A 106 -6.38 20.34 -1.67
C MET A 106 -6.73 21.13 -2.93
N ASN A 107 -7.96 21.63 -3.04
CA ASN A 107 -8.51 22.27 -4.24
C ASN A 107 -8.42 21.37 -5.50
N VAL A 108 -8.65 20.07 -5.32
CA VAL A 108 -8.60 19.07 -6.39
C VAL A 108 -10.01 18.71 -6.81
N LYS A 109 -10.28 18.85 -8.11
CA LYS A 109 -11.52 18.37 -8.73
C LYS A 109 -11.23 17.08 -9.47
N ILE A 110 -12.04 16.08 -9.24
CA ILE A 110 -11.98 14.79 -9.91
C ILE A 110 -13.26 14.54 -10.69
N LYS A 111 -13.15 13.79 -11.79
CA LYS A 111 -14.28 13.20 -12.49
C LYS A 111 -14.66 11.87 -11.84
N THR A 112 -15.53 11.11 -12.47
CA THR A 112 -15.92 9.78 -11.97
C THR A 112 -14.74 8.82 -12.00
N PRO A 113 -14.27 8.32 -10.84
CA PRO A 113 -13.15 7.38 -10.81
C PRO A 113 -13.56 6.01 -11.34
N MET A 114 -12.70 5.42 -12.15
CA MET A 114 -12.85 4.10 -12.74
C MET A 114 -11.74 3.17 -12.26
N LEU A 115 -12.02 1.88 -12.21
CA LEU A 115 -11.05 0.87 -11.86
C LEU A 115 -9.91 0.84 -12.89
N ILE A 116 -8.68 1.01 -12.42
CA ILE A 116 -7.48 0.99 -13.27
C ILE A 116 -6.61 -0.23 -13.03
N GLN A 117 -6.57 -0.77 -11.79
CA GLN A 117 -5.74 -1.93 -11.46
C GLN A 117 -6.34 -2.75 -10.31
N LYS A 118 -6.10 -4.08 -10.36
CA LYS A 118 -6.34 -5.02 -9.25
C LYS A 118 -5.02 -5.65 -8.85
N ILE A 119 -4.73 -5.68 -7.56
CA ILE A 119 -3.49 -6.20 -7.00
C ILE A 119 -3.85 -7.05 -5.78
N GLU A 120 -3.30 -8.25 -5.69
CA GLU A 120 -3.41 -9.08 -4.50
C GLU A 120 -2.08 -9.13 -3.77
N THR A 121 -2.10 -8.92 -2.46
CA THR A 121 -0.90 -8.97 -1.62
C THR A 121 -1.14 -9.91 -0.46
N LEU A 122 -0.30 -10.93 -0.33
CA LEU A 122 -0.14 -11.72 0.88
C LEU A 122 0.82 -10.98 1.79
N ARG A 123 0.35 -10.61 2.98
CA ARG A 123 1.07 -9.78 3.96
C ARG A 123 1.27 -10.53 5.27
N HIS A 124 2.47 -10.42 5.81
CA HIS A 124 2.82 -10.79 7.17
C HIS A 124 3.29 -9.57 7.93
N GLU A 125 2.92 -9.48 9.21
CA GLU A 125 3.25 -8.34 10.07
C GLU A 125 3.95 -8.83 11.34
N VAL A 126 5.01 -8.13 11.73
CA VAL A 126 5.77 -8.38 12.95
C VAL A 126 5.97 -7.08 13.71
N ALA A 127 5.42 -7.01 14.93
CA ALA A 127 5.68 -5.87 15.79
C ALA A 127 7.13 -5.92 16.30
N LEU A 128 7.86 -4.83 16.06
CA LEU A 128 9.19 -4.59 16.61
C LEU A 128 9.12 -3.41 17.60
N GLU A 129 10.22 -3.18 18.34
CA GLU A 129 10.28 -2.10 19.34
C GLU A 129 9.98 -0.71 18.74
N ASP A 130 10.53 -0.42 17.55
CA ASP A 130 10.46 0.90 16.92
C ASP A 130 9.38 1.00 15.84
N GLY A 131 8.59 -0.05 15.60
CA GLY A 131 7.57 -0.03 14.56
C GLY A 131 7.08 -1.40 14.14
N LEU A 132 6.51 -1.46 12.95
CA LEU A 132 5.94 -2.67 12.35
C LEU A 132 6.76 -3.08 11.13
N LEU A 133 7.36 -4.27 11.19
CA LEU A 133 7.95 -4.90 10.01
C LEU A 133 6.84 -5.57 9.22
N VAL A 134 6.81 -5.31 7.93
CA VAL A 134 5.83 -5.87 7.00
C VAL A 134 6.57 -6.60 5.88
N LEU A 135 6.17 -7.83 5.62
CA LEU A 135 6.71 -8.65 4.54
C LEU A 135 5.57 -8.97 3.56
N ASP A 136 5.68 -8.42 2.37
CA ASP A 136 4.66 -8.53 1.32
C ASP A 136 5.13 -9.40 0.15
N LYS A 137 4.25 -10.32 -0.27
CA LYS A 137 4.30 -10.99 -1.57
C LYS A 137 3.12 -10.48 -2.40
N THR A 138 3.41 -9.75 -3.47
CA THR A 138 2.38 -9.11 -4.29
C THR A 138 2.28 -9.80 -5.64
N THR A 139 1.05 -10.19 -6.01
CA THR A 139 0.72 -10.74 -7.33
C THR A 139 0.04 -9.64 -8.15
N PHE A 140 0.59 -9.38 -9.32
CA PHE A 140 0.12 -8.42 -10.30
C PHE A 140 -0.54 -9.12 -11.49
N ILE A 141 -0.90 -8.33 -12.51
CA ILE A 141 -1.41 -8.86 -13.78
C ILE A 141 -0.37 -9.82 -14.43
N ASN A 142 -0.86 -10.78 -15.19
CA ASN A 142 -0.03 -11.82 -15.85
C ASN A 142 0.81 -12.66 -14.87
N ASP A 143 0.33 -12.84 -13.65
CA ASP A 143 0.97 -13.62 -12.59
C ASP A 143 2.39 -13.13 -12.23
N ILE A 144 2.71 -11.89 -12.55
CA ILE A 144 3.97 -11.27 -12.13
C ILE A 144 3.95 -11.12 -10.61
N VAL A 145 5.00 -11.62 -9.96
CA VAL A 145 5.14 -11.59 -8.50
C VAL A 145 6.36 -10.77 -8.13
N ASP A 146 6.21 -9.87 -7.16
CA ASP A 146 7.32 -9.23 -6.48
C ASP A 146 7.22 -9.37 -4.96
N TYR A 147 8.33 -9.08 -4.28
CA TYR A 147 8.49 -9.19 -2.84
C TYR A 147 8.99 -7.87 -2.29
N GLU A 148 8.46 -7.48 -1.14
CA GLU A 148 8.74 -6.17 -0.54
C GLU A 148 8.88 -6.30 0.97
N LEU A 149 9.91 -5.66 1.51
CA LEU A 149 10.03 -5.37 2.93
C LEU A 149 9.59 -3.94 3.16
N GLU A 150 8.63 -3.75 4.05
CA GLU A 150 8.21 -2.44 4.53
C GLU A 150 8.52 -2.33 6.03
N PHE A 151 8.79 -1.13 6.51
CA PHE A 151 8.88 -0.82 7.93
C PHE A 151 8.07 0.44 8.21
N GLU A 152 7.01 0.28 8.98
CA GLU A 152 6.12 1.36 9.39
C GLU A 152 6.50 1.83 10.79
N THR A 153 6.58 3.14 11.00
CA THR A 153 7.02 3.73 12.26
C THR A 153 6.28 5.03 12.55
N ARG A 154 6.46 5.54 13.77
CA ARG A 154 5.92 6.85 14.20
C ARG A 154 6.97 7.96 14.16
N ASP A 155 8.25 7.61 14.05
CA ASP A 155 9.37 8.54 14.04
C ASP A 155 10.26 8.26 12.82
N TYR A 156 10.49 9.28 12.01
CA TYR A 156 11.24 9.15 10.76
C TYR A 156 12.71 8.80 11.00
N GLU A 157 13.37 9.46 11.94
CA GLU A 157 14.81 9.28 12.18
C GLU A 157 15.09 7.89 12.80
N ILE A 158 14.29 7.51 13.79
CA ILE A 158 14.38 6.18 14.39
C ILE A 158 14.08 5.11 13.35
N GLY A 159 13.02 5.30 12.56
CA GLY A 159 12.62 4.37 11.52
C GLY A 159 13.66 4.19 10.44
N LEU A 160 14.29 5.27 10.00
CA LEU A 160 15.37 5.22 9.01
C LEU A 160 16.55 4.37 9.52
N VAL A 161 17.00 4.63 10.73
CA VAL A 161 18.11 3.88 11.35
C VAL A 161 17.76 2.41 11.53
N THR A 162 16.54 2.12 12.00
CA THR A 162 16.07 0.74 12.19
C THR A 162 15.94 0.01 10.86
N PHE A 163 15.40 0.67 9.83
CA PHE A 163 15.28 0.08 8.50
C PHE A 163 16.64 -0.22 7.86
N GLU A 164 17.61 0.69 7.99
CA GLU A 164 18.98 0.47 7.51
C GLU A 164 19.66 -0.71 8.23
N LYS A 165 19.45 -0.84 9.54
CA LYS A 165 19.92 -2.01 10.31
C LYS A 165 19.24 -3.31 9.86
N LEU A 166 17.93 -3.27 9.55
CA LEU A 166 17.21 -4.43 9.01
C LEU A 166 17.80 -4.88 7.68
N LEU A 167 18.05 -3.95 6.75
CA LEU A 167 18.69 -4.28 5.47
C LEU A 167 20.11 -4.82 5.67
N GLY A 168 20.96 -4.11 6.39
CA GLY A 168 22.37 -4.49 6.61
C GLY A 168 22.52 -5.81 7.36
N GLY A 169 21.74 -6.03 8.41
CA GLY A 169 21.76 -7.26 9.21
C GLY A 169 21.24 -8.50 8.48
N ASN A 170 20.61 -8.34 7.32
CA ASN A 170 20.15 -9.43 6.46
C ASN A 170 20.86 -9.47 5.10
N ASN A 171 21.94 -8.71 4.91
CA ASN A 171 22.69 -8.60 3.65
C ASN A 171 21.79 -8.21 2.44
N ILE A 172 20.82 -7.33 2.68
CA ILE A 172 19.90 -6.83 1.66
C ILE A 172 20.41 -5.48 1.16
N ASN A 173 20.67 -5.38 -0.13
CA ASN A 173 21.04 -4.10 -0.75
C ASN A 173 19.84 -3.17 -0.83
N LYS A 174 20.10 -1.85 -0.72
CA LYS A 174 19.06 -0.83 -0.95
C LYS A 174 18.52 -0.95 -2.38
N ASN A 175 17.22 -1.15 -2.47
CA ASN A 175 16.44 -1.21 -3.71
C ASN A 175 15.05 -0.62 -3.44
N PRO A 176 14.95 0.73 -3.33
CA PRO A 176 13.71 1.39 -2.92
C PRO A 176 12.55 1.02 -3.83
N ALA A 177 11.43 0.61 -3.23
CA ALA A 177 10.25 0.20 -3.97
C ALA A 177 9.43 1.43 -4.40
N LYS A 178 9.05 1.49 -5.67
CA LYS A 178 7.96 2.36 -6.12
C LYS A 178 6.64 1.91 -5.49
N PRO A 179 5.63 2.79 -5.35
CA PRO A 179 4.29 2.38 -4.92
C PRO A 179 3.75 1.21 -5.75
N LYS A 180 3.04 0.27 -5.10
CA LYS A 180 2.49 -0.94 -5.76
C LYS A 180 1.67 -0.60 -7.00
N ILE A 181 0.84 0.46 -6.95
CA ILE A 181 0.07 0.92 -8.11
C ILE A 181 0.96 1.35 -9.28
N ALA A 182 2.08 2.02 -9.04
CA ALA A 182 2.99 2.43 -10.09
C ALA A 182 3.66 1.22 -10.77
N ARG A 183 4.05 0.22 -9.97
CA ARG A 183 4.60 -1.05 -10.50
C ARG A 183 3.54 -1.82 -11.29
N ALA A 184 2.29 -1.87 -10.80
CA ALA A 184 1.19 -2.51 -11.52
C ALA A 184 0.96 -1.91 -12.90
N VAL A 185 1.00 -0.58 -13.01
CA VAL A 185 0.88 0.12 -14.31
C VAL A 185 2.08 -0.15 -15.21
N GLU A 186 3.30 -0.29 -14.65
CA GLU A 186 4.49 -0.67 -15.42
C GLU A 186 4.38 -2.10 -15.96
N TYR A 187 3.97 -3.06 -15.13
CA TYR A 187 3.82 -4.47 -15.49
C TYR A 187 2.67 -4.71 -16.50
N SER A 188 1.62 -3.88 -16.48
CA SER A 188 0.52 -4.01 -17.45
C SER A 188 0.89 -3.59 -18.87
N LYS A 189 2.09 -3.03 -19.08
CA LYS A 189 2.60 -2.61 -20.39
C LYS A 189 3.58 -3.63 -21.02
N GLN A 190 3.90 -4.66 -20.27
CA GLN A 190 4.75 -5.76 -20.72
C GLN A 190 3.92 -6.89 -21.34
#